data_ea127eeb400581e69a72133ff71f3ba3
#
_entry.id   ea127eeb400581e69a72133ff71f3ba3
#
_cell.length_a   1.000
_cell.length_b   1.000
_cell.length_c   1.000
_cell.angle_alpha   90.00
_cell.angle_beta   90.00
_cell.angle_gamma   90.00
#
_symmetry.space_group_name_H-M   'P 1'
#
loop_
_entity.id
_entity.type
_entity.pdbx_description
1 polymer ?
#
loop_
_entity_poly.entity_id
_entity_poly.type
_entity_poly.pdbx_seq_one_letter_code
_entity_poly.pdbx_strand_id
1 'polypeptide(L)'
;MSYTLVHDANEVVVGPKGEESSSADGPGRNEDTDGGLLATETDAAVVIKDGTVHAVGDSGTLRREYPAENAAVAVDADGRCVLPGFVDAHTHALFAGDRSDEFAAKLQGVPYQEILAEGGGILRTVRAVREASEDHLVERFTEALDLACRHGTTTFEVKSGYGLSVESELKMLAAIERAAADHPVDVVPTFMGAHAVPEGRDADAYTEDVIDEQLPAVESQGVAAFCDVFCEEDVFSVEQSRVVLEAGREHGLTPKVHAEEFVRFGGAQLGAELSAASADHLLYATDEDAGALLDADVTPVMLPGTAFGLGEAYADPEPFLDRNVVPAIATDFNPNCYAPSLGFAATLACVGMGMTPAEAVLGITQRGAAALNRTNGAGTLREGAPGDLVVLGEPSYTHLTYNFGVNLAKTVMKNGAVVSET
;
A
#
# COMPACT_ATOMS: atom_id res chain seq x y z
N MET A 1 22.74 25.99 6.56
CA MET A 1 22.23 24.66 6.18
C MET A 1 21.12 24.88 5.17
N SER A 2 21.09 24.08 4.12
CA SER A 2 20.03 24.13 3.12
C SER A 2 18.74 23.57 3.71
N TYR A 3 17.59 24.13 3.37
CA TYR A 3 16.27 23.63 3.77
C TYR A 3 15.27 23.77 2.63
N THR A 4 14.21 22.97 2.72
CA THR A 4 13.01 23.11 1.92
C THR A 4 11.92 23.70 2.77
N LEU A 5 11.12 24.62 2.20
CA LEU A 5 9.98 25.26 2.86
C LEU A 5 8.73 25.04 2.00
N VAL A 6 7.69 24.44 2.59
CA VAL A 6 6.32 24.47 2.04
C VAL A 6 5.53 25.42 2.93
N HIS A 7 4.91 26.45 2.36
CA HIS A 7 4.28 27.53 3.14
C HIS A 7 2.91 27.91 2.62
N ASP A 8 2.19 28.70 3.41
CA ASP A 8 0.86 29.22 3.11
C ASP A 8 -0.16 28.10 2.81
N ALA A 9 -0.02 26.95 3.53
CA ALA A 9 -1.00 25.91 3.51
C ALA A 9 -2.22 26.27 4.37
N ASN A 10 -3.44 26.10 3.84
CA ASN A 10 -4.66 26.24 4.64
C ASN A 10 -4.72 25.19 5.75
N GLU A 11 -4.29 23.97 5.42
CA GLU A 11 -4.30 22.84 6.34
C GLU A 11 -3.07 21.96 6.11
N VAL A 12 -2.40 21.55 7.20
CA VAL A 12 -1.34 20.53 7.18
C VAL A 12 -1.78 19.38 8.06
N VAL A 13 -1.91 18.18 7.49
CA VAL A 13 -2.15 16.96 8.26
C VAL A 13 -0.81 16.43 8.75
N VAL A 14 -0.61 16.43 10.07
CA VAL A 14 0.64 15.98 10.69
C VAL A 14 0.70 14.46 10.85
N GLY A 15 -0.46 13.83 11.05
CA GLY A 15 -0.58 12.38 11.27
C GLY A 15 -1.62 12.05 12.34
N PRO A 16 -1.60 10.86 12.94
CA PRO A 16 -2.55 10.50 13.99
C PRO A 16 -2.38 11.39 15.22
N LYS A 17 -3.48 11.69 15.92
CA LYS A 17 -3.45 12.40 17.20
C LYS A 17 -2.75 11.52 18.25
N GLY A 18 -1.84 12.06 19.03
CA GLY A 18 -1.15 11.30 20.10
C GLY A 18 -2.09 10.97 21.27
N GLU A 19 -1.78 9.90 22.02
CA GLU A 19 -2.57 9.45 23.17
C GLU A 19 -2.65 10.48 24.32
N GLU A 20 -1.74 11.46 24.38
CA GLU A 20 -1.73 12.50 25.42
C GLU A 20 -2.90 13.48 25.37
N SER A 21 -3.72 13.48 24.30
CA SER A 21 -4.88 14.35 24.13
C SER A 21 -6.24 13.66 24.31
N SER A 22 -6.28 12.36 24.61
CA SER A 22 -7.52 11.67 24.90
C SER A 22 -7.96 11.94 26.35
N SER A 23 -8.95 12.83 26.51
CA SER A 23 -9.77 12.84 27.73
C SER A 23 -10.39 11.44 27.91
N ALA A 24 -10.52 11.00 29.18
CA ALA A 24 -10.88 9.65 29.62
C ALA A 24 -12.26 9.08 29.19
N ASP A 25 -12.91 9.71 28.23
CA ASP A 25 -14.06 9.17 27.52
C ASP A 25 -13.53 8.63 26.18
N GLY A 26 -13.53 7.31 26.03
CA GLY A 26 -13.09 6.65 24.79
C GLY A 26 -13.74 7.27 23.56
N PRO A 27 -13.05 7.29 22.39
CA PRO A 27 -13.60 7.85 21.18
C PRO A 27 -14.81 7.01 20.72
N GLY A 28 -15.96 7.31 21.29
CA GLY A 28 -17.20 7.01 20.59
C GLY A 28 -17.18 7.84 19.31
N ARG A 29 -17.68 7.31 18.19
CA ARG A 29 -17.94 8.09 16.96
C ARG A 29 -18.71 9.34 17.36
N ASN A 30 -18.00 10.42 17.66
CA ASN A 30 -18.60 11.69 18.00
C ASN A 30 -19.00 12.41 16.72
N GLU A 31 -20.09 13.20 16.81
CA GLU A 31 -20.75 13.94 15.73
C GLU A 31 -19.85 15.02 15.06
N ASP A 32 -18.60 15.17 15.45
CA ASP A 32 -17.59 15.97 14.75
C ASP A 32 -17.05 15.16 13.57
N THR A 33 -17.09 15.75 12.38
CA THR A 33 -16.87 15.12 11.06
C THR A 33 -15.52 14.42 10.86
N ASP A 34 -14.57 14.52 11.79
CA ASP A 34 -13.25 13.89 11.74
C ASP A 34 -12.93 12.97 12.95
N GLY A 35 -13.85 12.88 13.94
CA GLY A 35 -13.64 12.05 15.13
C GLY A 35 -12.40 12.44 15.97
N GLY A 36 -11.67 13.50 15.60
CA GLY A 36 -10.44 13.92 16.27
C GLY A 36 -9.27 12.94 16.08
N LEU A 37 -9.28 12.11 15.04
CA LEU A 37 -8.24 11.12 14.75
C LEU A 37 -6.94 11.73 14.22
N LEU A 38 -7.06 12.81 13.44
CA LEU A 38 -5.92 13.49 12.82
C LEU A 38 -5.45 14.70 13.65
N ALA A 39 -4.13 14.85 13.79
CA ALA A 39 -3.52 16.10 14.19
C ALA A 39 -3.34 16.97 12.95
N THR A 40 -3.96 18.15 12.94
CA THR A 40 -3.89 19.13 11.83
C THR A 40 -3.46 20.47 12.34
N GLU A 41 -2.73 21.23 11.49
CA GLU A 41 -2.36 22.63 11.71
C GLU A 41 -2.98 23.49 10.62
N THR A 42 -3.55 24.63 10.97
CA THR A 42 -4.15 25.58 10.02
C THR A 42 -3.22 26.78 9.78
N ASP A 43 -3.32 27.41 8.60
CA ASP A 43 -2.45 28.52 8.19
C ASP A 43 -0.97 28.17 8.41
N ALA A 44 -0.56 26.98 7.99
CA ALA A 44 0.67 26.35 8.43
C ALA A 44 1.74 26.28 7.34
N ALA A 45 2.95 25.93 7.78
CA ALA A 45 4.09 25.61 6.92
C ALA A 45 4.82 24.36 7.41
N VAL A 46 5.58 23.73 6.51
CA VAL A 46 6.45 22.59 6.77
C VAL A 46 7.87 22.98 6.39
N VAL A 47 8.82 22.78 7.30
CA VAL A 47 10.26 22.94 7.06
C VAL A 47 10.92 21.58 7.03
N ILE A 48 11.68 21.29 5.98
CA ILE A 48 12.41 20.03 5.80
C ILE A 48 13.91 20.34 5.75
N LYS A 49 14.70 19.61 6.52
CA LYS A 49 16.18 19.69 6.51
C LYS A 49 16.77 18.30 6.40
N ASP A 50 17.79 18.19 5.58
CA ASP A 50 18.51 16.93 5.38
C ASP A 50 17.57 15.73 5.08
N GLY A 51 16.50 16.00 4.29
CA GLY A 51 15.51 15.01 3.88
C GLY A 51 14.45 14.66 4.94
N THR A 52 14.47 15.28 6.13
CA THR A 52 13.51 15.00 7.21
C THR A 52 12.73 16.24 7.62
N VAL A 53 11.49 16.04 8.10
CA VAL A 53 10.66 17.11 8.68
C VAL A 53 11.38 17.69 9.90
N HIS A 54 11.63 19.00 9.87
CA HIS A 54 12.29 19.73 10.95
C HIS A 54 11.30 20.51 11.82
N ALA A 55 10.26 21.06 11.21
CA ALA A 55 9.21 21.77 11.92
C ALA A 55 7.91 21.81 11.10
N VAL A 56 6.77 21.77 11.80
CA VAL A 56 5.43 22.10 11.28
C VAL A 56 4.81 23.10 12.23
N GLY A 57 4.13 24.13 11.72
CA GLY A 57 3.47 25.15 12.53
C GLY A 57 3.08 26.38 11.75
N ASP A 58 2.71 27.46 12.47
CA ASP A 58 2.23 28.73 11.91
C ASP A 58 3.12 29.24 10.76
N SER A 59 2.52 29.46 9.59
CA SER A 59 3.23 29.84 8.36
C SER A 59 3.95 31.17 8.51
N GLY A 60 3.31 32.17 9.15
CA GLY A 60 3.92 33.48 9.38
C GLY A 60 5.15 33.41 10.29
N THR A 61 5.17 32.54 11.26
CA THR A 61 6.30 32.32 12.16
C THR A 61 7.44 31.60 11.46
N LEU A 62 7.15 30.46 10.82
CA LEU A 62 8.17 29.66 10.13
C LEU A 62 8.79 30.41 8.96
N ARG A 63 8.03 31.19 8.19
CA ARG A 63 8.57 32.05 7.10
C ARG A 63 9.50 33.14 7.59
N ARG A 64 9.33 33.65 8.83
CA ARG A 64 10.28 34.63 9.42
C ARG A 64 11.59 33.94 9.84
N GLU A 65 11.51 32.74 10.35
CA GLU A 65 12.66 31.95 10.77
C GLU A 65 13.39 31.29 9.59
N TYR A 66 12.64 30.84 8.60
CA TYR A 66 13.09 30.18 7.38
C TYR A 66 12.56 30.93 6.14
N PRO A 67 13.17 32.06 5.75
CA PRO A 67 12.70 32.87 4.62
C PRO A 67 12.74 32.11 3.30
N ALA A 68 11.66 32.17 2.50
CA ALA A 68 11.54 31.44 1.23
C ALA A 68 12.69 31.76 0.24
N GLU A 69 13.17 33.01 0.23
CA GLU A 69 14.29 33.45 -0.62
C GLU A 69 15.64 32.80 -0.26
N ASN A 70 15.75 32.17 0.91
CA ASN A 70 16.95 31.47 1.35
C ASN A 70 16.81 29.93 1.29
N ALA A 71 15.62 29.44 0.97
CA ALA A 71 15.37 28.01 0.83
C ALA A 71 16.01 27.45 -0.44
N ALA A 72 16.48 26.21 -0.40
CA ALA A 72 16.89 25.50 -1.60
C ALA A 72 15.69 25.18 -2.50
N VAL A 73 14.56 24.84 -1.87
CA VAL A 73 13.26 24.64 -2.51
C VAL A 73 12.23 25.37 -1.68
N ALA A 74 11.42 26.23 -2.32
CA ALA A 74 10.28 26.88 -1.70
C ALA A 74 9.02 26.56 -2.51
N VAL A 75 8.02 25.98 -1.86
CA VAL A 75 6.72 25.65 -2.45
C VAL A 75 5.66 26.49 -1.75
N ASP A 76 4.96 27.30 -2.51
CA ASP A 76 3.77 28.01 -2.05
C ASP A 76 2.55 27.09 -2.20
N ALA A 77 1.99 26.66 -1.10
CA ALA A 77 0.78 25.82 -1.11
C ALA A 77 -0.47 26.61 -1.55
N ASP A 78 -0.42 27.95 -1.57
CA ASP A 78 -1.48 28.82 -2.09
C ASP A 78 -2.86 28.49 -1.47
N GLY A 79 -2.90 28.35 -0.14
CA GLY A 79 -4.11 28.01 0.61
C GLY A 79 -4.59 26.56 0.45
N ARG A 80 -3.77 25.66 -0.10
CA ARG A 80 -4.11 24.25 -0.28
C ARG A 80 -3.77 23.42 0.95
N CYS A 81 -4.25 22.16 0.95
CA CYS A 81 -3.93 21.18 1.98
C CYS A 81 -2.61 20.47 1.68
N VAL A 82 -1.84 20.21 2.73
CA VAL A 82 -0.62 19.40 2.70
C VAL A 82 -0.85 18.13 3.52
N LEU A 83 -0.61 16.97 2.90
CA LEU A 83 -0.70 15.65 3.48
C LEU A 83 0.69 15.01 3.56
N PRO A 84 0.91 14.03 4.47
CA PRO A 84 2.04 13.11 4.33
C PRO A 84 2.02 12.41 2.98
N GLY A 85 3.20 12.04 2.47
CA GLY A 85 3.31 11.17 1.30
C GLY A 85 2.55 9.87 1.49
N PHE A 86 1.84 9.42 0.47
CA PHE A 86 1.03 8.20 0.55
C PHE A 86 1.91 6.95 0.53
N VAL A 87 1.46 5.91 1.23
CA VAL A 87 2.16 4.64 1.37
C VAL A 87 1.24 3.52 0.86
N ASP A 88 1.59 2.94 -0.27
CA ASP A 88 0.88 1.81 -0.85
C ASP A 88 1.50 0.51 -0.36
N ALA A 89 0.78 -0.18 0.51
CA ALA A 89 1.31 -1.31 1.27
C ALA A 89 1.06 -2.67 0.61
N HIS A 90 0.37 -2.70 -0.55
CA HIS A 90 0.04 -3.92 -1.25
C HIS A 90 -0.17 -3.67 -2.74
N THR A 91 0.74 -4.16 -3.57
CA THR A 91 0.59 -4.15 -5.02
C THR A 91 1.22 -5.36 -5.71
N HIS A 92 0.73 -5.66 -6.91
CA HIS A 92 1.35 -6.55 -7.88
C HIS A 92 1.70 -5.77 -9.16
N ALA A 93 2.23 -4.58 -8.99
CA ALA A 93 2.40 -3.59 -10.07
C ALA A 93 3.47 -3.97 -11.10
N LEU A 94 4.33 -4.96 -10.81
CA LEU A 94 5.25 -5.50 -11.80
C LEU A 94 4.60 -6.66 -12.55
N PHE A 95 4.11 -6.39 -13.74
CA PHE A 95 3.53 -7.39 -14.65
C PHE A 95 3.78 -7.05 -16.12
N ALA A 96 3.59 -8.05 -16.98
CA ALA A 96 3.55 -7.92 -18.43
C ALA A 96 2.21 -8.42 -18.97
N GLY A 97 1.88 -7.98 -20.18
CA GLY A 97 0.61 -8.31 -20.83
C GLY A 97 -0.52 -7.37 -20.43
N ASP A 98 -1.73 -7.72 -20.87
CA ASP A 98 -2.96 -6.96 -20.66
C ASP A 98 -4.14 -7.91 -20.47
N ARG A 99 -5.08 -7.55 -19.59
CA ARG A 99 -6.28 -8.33 -19.28
C ARG A 99 -7.57 -7.53 -19.42
N SER A 100 -7.55 -6.42 -20.16
CA SER A 100 -8.72 -5.57 -20.39
C SER A 100 -9.84 -6.27 -21.18
N ASP A 101 -9.51 -7.24 -22.03
CA ASP A 101 -10.46 -8.11 -22.71
C ASP A 101 -11.19 -9.05 -21.74
N GLU A 102 -10.52 -9.57 -20.72
CA GLU A 102 -11.16 -10.36 -19.67
C GLU A 102 -12.14 -9.51 -18.83
N PHE A 103 -11.77 -8.25 -18.55
CA PHE A 103 -12.68 -7.31 -17.90
C PHE A 103 -13.95 -7.10 -18.73
N ALA A 104 -13.80 -6.88 -20.06
CA ALA A 104 -14.93 -6.74 -20.95
C ALA A 104 -15.80 -8.01 -21.02
N ALA A 105 -15.18 -9.20 -21.02
CA ALA A 105 -15.88 -10.48 -21.02
C ALA A 105 -16.70 -10.67 -19.73
N LYS A 106 -16.10 -10.37 -18.56
CA LYS A 106 -16.81 -10.42 -17.25
C LYS A 106 -18.04 -9.52 -17.24
N LEU A 107 -17.94 -8.30 -17.75
CA LEU A 107 -19.09 -7.37 -17.85
C LEU A 107 -20.19 -7.88 -18.80
N GLN A 108 -19.88 -8.75 -19.75
CA GLN A 108 -20.85 -9.43 -20.62
C GLN A 108 -21.45 -10.68 -19.97
N GLY A 109 -21.03 -11.02 -18.75
CA GLY A 109 -21.52 -12.18 -18.00
C GLY A 109 -20.84 -13.49 -18.38
N VAL A 110 -19.66 -13.45 -19.02
CA VAL A 110 -18.86 -14.67 -19.26
C VAL A 110 -18.39 -15.20 -17.92
N PRO A 111 -18.68 -16.46 -17.57
CA PRO A 111 -18.24 -17.06 -16.32
C PRO A 111 -16.71 -17.07 -16.22
N TYR A 112 -16.18 -16.82 -15.02
CA TYR A 112 -14.72 -16.82 -14.80
C TYR A 112 -14.07 -18.15 -15.18
N GLN A 113 -14.76 -19.27 -14.96
CA GLN A 113 -14.31 -20.61 -15.36
C GLN A 113 -14.11 -20.75 -16.89
N GLU A 114 -14.94 -20.07 -17.70
CA GLU A 114 -14.79 -20.05 -19.14
C GLU A 114 -13.56 -19.22 -19.55
N ILE A 115 -13.33 -18.06 -18.90
CA ILE A 115 -12.12 -17.26 -19.08
C ILE A 115 -10.86 -18.07 -18.77
N LEU A 116 -10.86 -18.83 -17.67
CA LEU A 116 -9.75 -19.72 -17.30
C LEU A 116 -9.55 -20.83 -18.33
N ALA A 117 -10.62 -21.48 -18.78
CA ALA A 117 -10.56 -22.55 -19.78
C ALA A 117 -10.00 -22.08 -21.14
N GLU A 118 -10.18 -20.80 -21.47
CA GLU A 118 -9.59 -20.16 -22.65
C GLU A 118 -8.15 -19.67 -22.42
N GLY A 119 -7.56 -19.97 -21.28
CA GLY A 119 -6.19 -19.63 -20.92
C GLY A 119 -6.02 -18.20 -20.36
N GLY A 120 -7.09 -17.58 -19.89
CA GLY A 120 -7.09 -16.32 -19.17
C GLY A 120 -6.65 -16.46 -17.70
N GLY A 121 -6.97 -15.45 -16.89
CA GLY A 121 -6.66 -15.41 -15.48
C GLY A 121 -5.19 -15.15 -15.16
N ILE A 122 -4.80 -15.45 -13.93
CA ILE A 122 -3.43 -15.19 -13.43
C ILE A 122 -2.35 -15.86 -14.28
N LEU A 123 -2.60 -17.08 -14.78
CA LEU A 123 -1.64 -17.83 -15.60
C LEU A 123 -1.34 -17.17 -16.95
N ARG A 124 -2.26 -16.35 -17.49
CA ARG A 124 -1.99 -15.50 -18.67
C ARG A 124 -0.92 -14.48 -18.36
N THR A 125 -1.01 -13.81 -17.21
CA THR A 125 0.02 -12.85 -16.75
C THR A 125 1.35 -13.56 -16.49
N VAL A 126 1.33 -14.75 -15.88
CA VAL A 126 2.53 -15.57 -15.66
C VAL A 126 3.25 -15.88 -16.98
N ARG A 127 2.53 -16.31 -18.02
CA ARG A 127 3.14 -16.55 -19.33
C ARG A 127 3.77 -15.29 -19.90
N ALA A 128 3.06 -14.16 -19.85
CA ALA A 128 3.58 -12.90 -20.35
C ALA A 128 4.83 -12.43 -19.61
N VAL A 129 4.88 -12.55 -18.28
CA VAL A 129 6.05 -12.20 -17.47
C VAL A 129 7.23 -13.14 -17.75
N ARG A 130 7.00 -14.43 -17.91
CA ARG A 130 8.04 -15.41 -18.26
C ARG A 130 8.68 -15.10 -19.61
N GLU A 131 7.88 -14.71 -20.60
CA GLU A 131 8.33 -14.36 -21.95
C GLU A 131 9.00 -13.00 -22.04
N ALA A 132 8.67 -12.07 -21.15
CA ALA A 132 9.23 -10.73 -21.11
C ALA A 132 10.71 -10.75 -20.73
N SER A 133 11.50 -9.87 -21.37
CA SER A 133 12.86 -9.61 -20.93
C SER A 133 12.88 -8.84 -19.61
N GLU A 134 13.96 -8.95 -18.85
CA GLU A 134 14.13 -8.16 -17.62
C GLU A 134 14.07 -6.66 -17.91
N ASP A 135 14.69 -6.18 -19.00
CA ASP A 135 14.64 -4.77 -19.39
C ASP A 135 13.20 -4.29 -19.64
N HIS A 136 12.37 -5.12 -20.27
CA HIS A 136 10.95 -4.78 -20.46
C HIS A 136 10.19 -4.73 -19.12
N LEU A 137 10.47 -5.64 -18.19
CA LEU A 137 9.89 -5.60 -16.84
C LEU A 137 10.33 -4.35 -16.07
N VAL A 138 11.61 -3.93 -16.18
CA VAL A 138 12.09 -2.66 -15.60
C VAL A 138 11.33 -1.48 -16.16
N GLU A 139 11.16 -1.38 -17.49
CA GLU A 139 10.40 -0.31 -18.14
C GLU A 139 8.96 -0.26 -17.63
N ARG A 140 8.26 -1.41 -17.62
CA ARG A 140 6.88 -1.51 -17.15
C ARG A 140 6.72 -1.09 -15.68
N PHE A 141 7.65 -1.51 -14.82
CA PHE A 141 7.58 -1.16 -13.41
C PHE A 141 7.94 0.31 -13.16
N THR A 142 8.88 0.87 -13.90
CA THR A 142 9.18 2.33 -13.85
C THR A 142 7.94 3.15 -14.23
N GLU A 143 7.20 2.76 -15.29
CA GLU A 143 5.94 3.42 -15.66
C GLU A 143 4.89 3.33 -14.54
N ALA A 144 4.81 2.19 -13.85
CA ALA A 144 3.89 2.02 -12.72
C ALA A 144 4.28 2.91 -11.53
N LEU A 145 5.58 3.01 -11.21
CA LEU A 145 6.10 3.91 -10.16
C LEU A 145 5.83 5.37 -10.50
N ASP A 146 6.10 5.78 -11.75
CA ASP A 146 5.81 7.13 -12.24
C ASP A 146 4.32 7.48 -12.08
N LEU A 147 3.46 6.52 -12.40
CA LEU A 147 2.01 6.70 -12.31
C LEU A 147 1.57 6.83 -10.84
N ALA A 148 2.02 5.94 -9.96
CA ALA A 148 1.73 5.98 -8.53
C ALA A 148 2.26 7.28 -7.89
N CYS A 149 3.50 7.69 -8.23
CA CYS A 149 4.11 8.93 -7.76
C CYS A 149 3.28 10.16 -8.15
N ARG A 150 2.81 10.25 -9.39
CA ARG A 150 1.90 11.32 -9.84
C ARG A 150 0.59 11.36 -9.06
N HIS A 151 0.16 10.26 -8.46
CA HIS A 151 -1.01 10.16 -7.58
C HIS A 151 -0.70 10.35 -6.09
N GLY A 152 0.56 10.72 -5.73
CA GLY A 152 0.95 11.07 -4.36
C GLY A 152 1.66 9.97 -3.59
N THR A 153 1.88 8.79 -4.19
CA THR A 153 2.57 7.68 -3.52
C THR A 153 4.07 7.94 -3.46
N THR A 154 4.64 7.88 -2.26
CA THR A 154 6.07 8.11 -1.98
C THR A 154 6.78 6.86 -1.44
N THR A 155 6.01 5.87 -1.00
CA THR A 155 6.48 4.53 -0.59
C THR A 155 5.54 3.49 -1.20
N PHE A 156 6.10 2.46 -1.84
CA PHE A 156 5.38 1.54 -2.71
C PHE A 156 5.88 0.11 -2.51
N GLU A 157 5.02 -0.75 -1.98
CA GLU A 157 5.28 -2.19 -1.91
C GLU A 157 4.96 -2.83 -3.24
N VAL A 158 5.79 -3.76 -3.68
CA VAL A 158 5.54 -4.54 -4.89
C VAL A 158 5.92 -5.99 -4.69
N LYS A 159 5.00 -6.88 -5.06
CA LYS A 159 5.17 -8.32 -5.00
C LYS A 159 5.71 -8.85 -6.33
N SER A 160 6.54 -9.88 -6.27
CA SER A 160 6.78 -10.79 -7.38
C SER A 160 5.52 -11.65 -7.62
N GLY A 161 5.62 -12.95 -7.90
CA GLY A 161 4.45 -13.84 -7.87
C GLY A 161 3.77 -14.08 -9.23
N TYR A 162 4.28 -13.48 -10.29
CA TYR A 162 3.93 -13.87 -11.67
C TYR A 162 5.04 -14.65 -12.37
N GLY A 163 6.09 -15.00 -11.66
CA GLY A 163 7.16 -15.85 -12.18
C GLY A 163 6.86 -17.33 -12.00
N LEU A 164 6.48 -17.72 -10.80
CA LEU A 164 6.16 -19.08 -10.36
C LEU A 164 7.25 -20.11 -10.70
N SER A 165 8.51 -19.69 -10.68
CA SER A 165 9.72 -20.51 -10.82
C SER A 165 10.92 -19.72 -10.35
N VAL A 166 12.00 -20.39 -9.91
CA VAL A 166 13.24 -19.76 -9.44
C VAL A 166 13.71 -18.68 -10.39
N GLU A 167 13.94 -19.03 -11.67
CA GLU A 167 14.46 -18.11 -12.67
C GLU A 167 13.57 -16.86 -12.84
N SER A 168 12.25 -17.08 -12.92
CA SER A 168 11.33 -15.98 -13.24
C SER A 168 11.03 -15.10 -12.04
N GLU A 169 10.95 -15.66 -10.82
CA GLU A 169 10.80 -14.86 -9.58
C GLU A 169 12.05 -14.00 -9.34
N LEU A 170 13.26 -14.56 -9.48
CA LEU A 170 14.50 -13.79 -9.37
C LEU A 170 14.61 -12.71 -10.44
N LYS A 171 14.15 -12.96 -11.66
CA LYS A 171 14.08 -11.96 -12.74
C LYS A 171 13.14 -10.81 -12.36
N MET A 172 11.97 -11.11 -11.78
CA MET A 172 11.05 -10.07 -11.30
C MET A 172 11.69 -9.24 -10.19
N LEU A 173 12.27 -9.87 -9.17
CA LEU A 173 12.93 -9.15 -8.07
C LEU A 173 14.12 -8.32 -8.56
N ALA A 174 14.92 -8.82 -9.51
CA ALA A 174 15.99 -8.05 -10.14
C ALA A 174 15.46 -6.82 -10.90
N ALA A 175 14.36 -6.97 -11.63
CA ALA A 175 13.71 -5.86 -12.32
C ALA A 175 13.18 -4.79 -11.35
N ILE A 176 12.61 -5.22 -10.22
CA ILE A 176 12.17 -4.32 -9.13
C ILE A 176 13.36 -3.54 -8.58
N GLU A 177 14.45 -4.21 -8.22
CA GLU A 177 15.65 -3.58 -7.67
C GLU A 177 16.24 -2.53 -8.66
N ARG A 178 16.35 -2.89 -9.94
CA ARG A 178 16.88 -1.99 -10.97
C ARG A 178 16.00 -0.76 -11.17
N ALA A 179 14.70 -0.92 -11.26
CA ALA A 179 13.77 0.22 -11.40
C ALA A 179 13.80 1.13 -10.16
N ALA A 180 13.84 0.53 -8.96
CA ALA A 180 13.91 1.26 -7.70
C ALA A 180 15.20 2.08 -7.54
N ALA A 181 16.32 1.60 -8.06
CA ALA A 181 17.63 2.26 -7.90
C ALA A 181 17.69 3.68 -8.47
N ASP A 182 16.94 3.96 -9.53
CA ASP A 182 16.92 5.24 -10.23
C ASP A 182 15.62 6.04 -10.00
N HIS A 183 14.66 5.50 -9.21
CA HIS A 183 13.37 6.14 -8.97
C HIS A 183 13.29 6.78 -7.57
N PRO A 184 12.68 7.98 -7.44
CA PRO A 184 12.60 8.68 -6.15
C PRO A 184 11.68 8.02 -5.11
N VAL A 185 10.70 7.23 -5.53
CA VAL A 185 9.79 6.50 -4.62
C VAL A 185 10.54 5.39 -3.90
N ASP A 186 10.33 5.26 -2.57
CA ASP A 186 10.84 4.13 -1.81
C ASP A 186 10.09 2.86 -2.21
N VAL A 187 10.79 1.89 -2.77
CA VAL A 187 10.22 0.59 -3.16
C VAL A 187 10.51 -0.47 -2.10
N VAL A 188 9.51 -1.26 -1.77
CA VAL A 188 9.59 -2.36 -0.80
C VAL A 188 9.27 -3.67 -1.50
N PRO A 189 10.27 -4.47 -1.88
CA PRO A 189 10.06 -5.72 -2.59
C PRO A 189 9.55 -6.84 -1.67
N THR A 190 8.53 -7.56 -2.15
CA THR A 190 7.96 -8.75 -1.50
C THR A 190 8.11 -9.96 -2.41
N PHE A 191 8.68 -11.05 -1.92
CA PHE A 191 8.65 -12.33 -2.61
C PHE A 191 7.30 -13.00 -2.42
N MET A 192 6.68 -13.45 -3.52
CA MET A 192 5.40 -14.15 -3.50
C MET A 192 5.37 -15.35 -4.47
N GLY A 193 6.36 -16.24 -4.38
CA GLY A 193 6.37 -17.45 -5.20
C GLY A 193 5.11 -18.33 -5.02
N ALA A 194 4.49 -18.27 -3.84
CA ALA A 194 3.24 -18.95 -3.53
C ALA A 194 1.99 -18.09 -3.83
N HIS A 195 1.93 -17.48 -5.03
CA HIS A 195 0.79 -16.69 -5.51
C HIS A 195 -0.25 -17.54 -6.26
N ALA A 196 0.20 -18.52 -7.01
CA ALA A 196 -0.66 -19.48 -7.69
C ALA A 196 0.12 -20.79 -7.93
N VAL A 197 -0.60 -21.87 -8.17
CA VAL A 197 0.02 -23.16 -8.56
C VAL A 197 0.22 -23.15 -10.08
N PRO A 198 1.46 -23.39 -10.58
CA PRO A 198 1.72 -23.46 -12.02
C PRO A 198 0.90 -24.55 -12.70
N GLU A 199 0.54 -24.31 -13.97
CA GLU A 199 -0.22 -25.28 -14.77
C GLU A 199 0.45 -26.67 -14.79
N GLY A 200 -0.35 -27.70 -14.50
CA GLY A 200 0.10 -29.08 -14.51
C GLY A 200 0.95 -29.49 -13.31
N ARG A 201 1.08 -28.63 -12.28
CA ARG A 201 1.75 -28.97 -11.02
C ARG A 201 0.72 -29.30 -9.94
N ASP A 202 1.12 -30.16 -9.03
CA ASP A 202 0.43 -30.43 -7.77
C ASP A 202 0.81 -29.37 -6.73
N ALA A 203 -0.14 -28.92 -5.90
CA ALA A 203 0.09 -27.84 -4.95
C ALA A 203 1.12 -28.21 -3.87
N ASP A 204 1.10 -29.46 -3.38
CA ASP A 204 2.08 -29.90 -2.37
C ASP A 204 3.50 -29.92 -2.96
N ALA A 205 3.66 -30.52 -4.17
CA ALA A 205 4.96 -30.54 -4.84
C ALA A 205 5.46 -29.13 -5.21
N TYR A 206 4.55 -28.19 -5.53
CA TYR A 206 4.95 -26.83 -5.80
C TYR A 206 5.32 -26.07 -4.52
N THR A 207 4.64 -26.33 -3.41
CA THR A 207 5.00 -25.83 -2.09
C THR A 207 6.43 -26.25 -1.70
N GLU A 208 6.79 -27.52 -1.95
CA GLU A 208 8.16 -28.01 -1.76
C GLU A 208 9.16 -27.26 -2.65
N ASP A 209 8.85 -27.00 -3.95
CA ASP A 209 9.70 -26.20 -4.83
C ASP A 209 9.90 -24.77 -4.31
N VAL A 210 8.86 -24.13 -3.76
CA VAL A 210 8.96 -22.77 -3.18
C VAL A 210 9.91 -22.78 -1.99
N ILE A 211 9.81 -23.78 -1.11
CA ILE A 211 10.62 -23.88 0.12
C ILE A 211 12.06 -24.28 -0.22
N ASP A 212 12.26 -25.35 -1.00
CA ASP A 212 13.57 -25.96 -1.16
C ASP A 212 14.43 -25.28 -2.24
N GLU A 213 13.81 -24.59 -3.21
CA GLU A 213 14.53 -24.02 -4.35
C GLU A 213 14.37 -22.50 -4.45
N GLN A 214 13.14 -21.95 -4.33
CA GLN A 214 12.93 -20.53 -4.56
C GLN A 214 13.42 -19.68 -3.37
N LEU A 215 13.03 -19.99 -2.13
CA LEU A 215 13.41 -19.23 -0.95
C LEU A 215 14.93 -19.15 -0.73
N PRO A 216 15.72 -20.24 -0.84
CA PRO A 216 17.18 -20.13 -0.77
C PRO A 216 17.78 -19.25 -1.87
N ALA A 217 17.21 -19.26 -3.08
CA ALA A 217 17.66 -18.41 -4.18
C ALA A 217 17.32 -16.93 -3.94
N VAL A 218 16.14 -16.64 -3.40
CA VAL A 218 15.70 -15.29 -3.02
C VAL A 218 16.56 -14.73 -1.88
N GLU A 219 16.86 -15.52 -0.84
CA GLU A 219 17.82 -15.12 0.20
C GLU A 219 19.19 -14.78 -0.39
N SER A 220 19.70 -15.63 -1.29
CA SER A 220 20.98 -15.39 -1.95
C SER A 220 20.99 -14.13 -2.80
N GLN A 221 19.85 -13.75 -3.38
CA GLN A 221 19.69 -12.50 -4.15
C GLN A 221 19.60 -11.29 -3.21
N GLY A 222 18.96 -11.39 -2.06
CA GLY A 222 18.94 -10.38 -0.99
C GLY A 222 18.13 -9.13 -1.30
N VAL A 223 17.15 -9.19 -2.22
CA VAL A 223 16.31 -8.07 -2.66
C VAL A 223 15.03 -7.96 -1.84
N ALA A 224 14.33 -9.10 -1.63
CA ALA A 224 13.04 -9.11 -0.96
C ALA A 224 13.16 -8.84 0.55
N ALA A 225 12.22 -8.07 1.09
CA ALA A 225 12.06 -7.81 2.54
C ALA A 225 10.99 -8.70 3.18
N PHE A 226 9.99 -9.09 2.41
CA PHE A 226 8.84 -9.86 2.85
C PHE A 226 8.66 -11.14 2.05
N CYS A 227 8.00 -12.14 2.67
CA CYS A 227 7.46 -13.31 2.01
C CYS A 227 5.95 -13.32 2.17
N ASP A 228 5.22 -13.45 1.07
CA ASP A 228 3.77 -13.46 1.04
C ASP A 228 3.24 -14.76 0.42
N VAL A 229 2.05 -15.15 0.80
CA VAL A 229 1.37 -16.36 0.31
C VAL A 229 -0.12 -16.10 0.10
N PHE A 230 -0.70 -16.69 -0.94
CA PHE A 230 -2.13 -16.64 -1.17
C PHE A 230 -2.83 -17.81 -0.44
N CYS A 231 -3.19 -17.58 0.83
CA CYS A 231 -3.87 -18.54 1.68
C CYS A 231 -5.38 -18.50 1.39
N GLU A 232 -5.83 -19.32 0.43
CA GLU A 232 -7.23 -19.31 -0.03
C GLU A 232 -7.66 -20.68 -0.52
N GLU A 233 -8.97 -20.94 -0.50
CA GLU A 233 -9.56 -22.19 -1.03
C GLU A 233 -9.15 -22.37 -2.50
N ASP A 234 -8.80 -23.59 -2.88
CA ASP A 234 -8.34 -23.95 -4.22
C ASP A 234 -6.99 -23.31 -4.66
N VAL A 235 -6.27 -22.61 -3.77
CA VAL A 235 -4.92 -22.07 -4.03
C VAL A 235 -3.89 -22.71 -3.12
N PHE A 236 -3.61 -22.15 -1.95
CA PHE A 236 -2.76 -22.79 -0.93
C PHE A 236 -3.53 -22.95 0.38
N SER A 237 -3.57 -24.16 0.90
CA SER A 237 -4.16 -24.46 2.20
C SER A 237 -3.43 -23.69 3.33
N VAL A 238 -4.09 -23.56 4.48
CA VAL A 238 -3.48 -22.95 5.69
C VAL A 238 -2.16 -23.63 6.07
N GLU A 239 -2.08 -24.98 5.93
CA GLU A 239 -0.85 -25.71 6.25
C GLU A 239 0.26 -25.48 5.23
N GLN A 240 -0.03 -25.47 3.92
CA GLN A 240 0.93 -25.10 2.88
C GLN A 240 1.41 -23.67 3.07
N SER A 241 0.50 -22.73 3.37
CA SER A 241 0.82 -21.34 3.65
C SER A 241 1.71 -21.20 4.88
N ARG A 242 1.43 -21.95 5.94
CA ARG A 242 2.23 -22.01 7.16
C ARG A 242 3.69 -22.35 6.86
N VAL A 243 3.91 -23.50 6.20
CA VAL A 243 5.29 -23.98 5.96
C VAL A 243 6.07 -23.05 5.02
N VAL A 244 5.40 -22.40 4.05
CA VAL A 244 6.03 -21.39 3.19
C VAL A 244 6.46 -20.16 3.99
N LEU A 245 5.57 -19.62 4.86
CA LEU A 245 5.88 -18.42 5.63
C LEU A 245 6.90 -18.66 6.74
N GLU A 246 6.88 -19.86 7.37
CA GLU A 246 7.89 -20.26 8.34
C GLU A 246 9.26 -20.42 7.66
N ALA A 247 9.33 -21.07 6.50
CA ALA A 247 10.56 -21.14 5.72
C ALA A 247 11.03 -19.76 5.26
N GLY A 248 10.11 -18.88 4.79
CA GLY A 248 10.44 -17.49 4.46
C GLY A 248 11.12 -16.77 5.61
N ARG A 249 10.62 -16.95 6.84
CA ARG A 249 11.23 -16.39 8.06
C ARG A 249 12.62 -16.96 8.34
N GLU A 250 12.83 -18.27 8.13
CA GLU A 250 14.16 -18.89 8.27
C GLU A 250 15.17 -18.29 7.29
N HIS A 251 14.72 -17.86 6.09
CA HIS A 251 15.50 -17.13 5.09
C HIS A 251 15.51 -15.60 5.28
N GLY A 252 15.12 -15.09 6.45
CA GLY A 252 15.22 -13.67 6.81
C GLY A 252 14.12 -12.76 6.27
N LEU A 253 13.06 -13.31 5.69
CA LEU A 253 11.93 -12.55 5.17
C LEU A 253 10.84 -12.40 6.23
N THR A 254 10.19 -11.23 6.29
CA THR A 254 9.05 -11.01 7.19
C THR A 254 7.77 -11.54 6.53
N PRO A 255 6.93 -12.32 7.25
CA PRO A 255 5.68 -12.85 6.70
C PRO A 255 4.65 -11.75 6.40
N LYS A 256 3.93 -11.90 5.30
CA LYS A 256 2.65 -11.27 4.96
C LYS A 256 1.69 -12.36 4.50
N VAL A 257 0.39 -12.11 4.45
CA VAL A 257 -0.56 -13.12 3.98
C VAL A 257 -1.75 -12.48 3.28
N HIS A 258 -2.08 -12.94 2.06
CA HIS A 258 -3.40 -12.75 1.46
C HIS A 258 -4.37 -13.68 2.19
N ALA A 259 -5.40 -13.12 2.80
CA ALA A 259 -6.27 -13.83 3.70
C ALA A 259 -7.73 -13.44 3.52
N GLU A 260 -8.62 -14.42 3.55
CA GLU A 260 -10.06 -14.21 3.59
C GLU A 260 -10.57 -13.35 2.41
N GLU A 261 -10.01 -13.56 1.20
CA GLU A 261 -10.39 -12.78 0.01
C GLU A 261 -11.71 -13.28 -0.58
N PHE A 262 -11.84 -14.60 -0.79
CA PHE A 262 -13.04 -15.19 -1.41
C PHE A 262 -13.91 -15.97 -0.44
N VAL A 263 -13.30 -16.57 0.60
CA VAL A 263 -14.01 -17.26 1.68
C VAL A 263 -13.26 -17.08 3.00
N ARG A 264 -13.93 -17.29 4.13
CA ARG A 264 -13.26 -17.42 5.44
C ARG A 264 -12.52 -18.76 5.48
N PHE A 265 -11.21 -18.74 5.37
CA PHE A 265 -10.39 -19.93 5.21
C PHE A 265 -9.41 -20.21 6.36
N GLY A 266 -9.00 -19.16 7.10
CA GLY A 266 -8.09 -19.25 8.24
C GLY A 266 -6.75 -18.56 8.01
N GLY A 267 -6.58 -17.84 6.92
CA GLY A 267 -5.39 -17.04 6.61
C GLY A 267 -5.14 -15.93 7.63
N ALA A 268 -6.20 -15.26 8.09
CA ALA A 268 -6.09 -14.23 9.11
C ALA A 268 -5.58 -14.80 10.45
N GLN A 269 -6.09 -15.96 10.88
CA GLN A 269 -5.62 -16.65 12.08
C GLN A 269 -4.16 -17.08 11.93
N LEU A 270 -3.77 -17.59 10.74
CA LEU A 270 -2.39 -17.92 10.43
C LEU A 270 -1.47 -16.70 10.51
N GLY A 271 -1.90 -15.56 9.94
CA GLY A 271 -1.18 -14.30 10.04
C GLY A 271 -0.92 -13.87 11.47
N ALA A 272 -1.93 -14.00 12.34
CA ALA A 272 -1.81 -13.73 13.77
C ALA A 272 -0.82 -14.69 14.47
N GLU A 273 -0.96 -16.01 14.24
CA GLU A 273 -0.07 -17.02 14.84
C GLU A 273 1.40 -16.80 14.45
N LEU A 274 1.65 -16.37 13.23
CA LEU A 274 2.98 -16.09 12.73
C LEU A 274 3.45 -14.66 13.01
N SER A 275 2.67 -13.80 13.65
CA SER A 275 2.98 -12.37 13.84
C SER A 275 3.43 -11.73 12.51
N ALA A 276 2.64 -11.91 11.46
CA ALA A 276 2.92 -11.35 10.15
C ALA A 276 2.94 -9.80 10.20
N ALA A 277 3.62 -9.15 9.28
CA ALA A 277 3.59 -7.68 9.19
C ALA A 277 2.18 -7.18 8.85
N SER A 278 1.49 -7.91 7.98
CA SER A 278 0.09 -7.62 7.63
C SER A 278 -0.67 -8.89 7.23
N ALA A 279 -2.00 -8.78 7.31
CA ALA A 279 -2.96 -9.69 6.70
C ALA A 279 -3.84 -8.86 5.77
N ASP A 280 -3.89 -9.26 4.52
CA ASP A 280 -4.33 -8.42 3.42
C ASP A 280 -5.63 -8.99 2.80
N HIS A 281 -6.52 -8.15 2.24
CA HIS A 281 -7.89 -8.36 1.73
C HIS A 281 -8.97 -8.37 2.81
N LEU A 282 -9.11 -9.40 3.60
CA LEU A 282 -9.99 -9.51 4.76
C LEU A 282 -11.49 -9.32 4.46
N LEU A 283 -11.96 -9.63 3.23
CA LEU A 283 -13.36 -9.47 2.83
C LEU A 283 -14.31 -10.33 3.69
N TYR A 284 -13.84 -11.51 4.08
CA TYR A 284 -14.62 -12.49 4.88
C TYR A 284 -14.08 -12.64 6.31
N ALA A 285 -13.22 -11.72 6.78
CA ALA A 285 -12.73 -11.73 8.15
C ALA A 285 -13.87 -11.46 9.14
N THR A 286 -13.82 -12.13 10.28
CA THR A 286 -14.79 -11.99 11.35
C THR A 286 -14.24 -11.15 12.51
N ASP A 287 -15.09 -10.85 13.49
CA ASP A 287 -14.70 -10.20 14.74
C ASP A 287 -13.63 -11.00 15.52
N GLU A 288 -13.66 -12.34 15.43
CA GLU A 288 -12.64 -13.23 16.00
C GLU A 288 -11.29 -13.06 15.29
N ASP A 289 -11.29 -12.98 13.94
CA ASP A 289 -10.09 -12.79 13.13
C ASP A 289 -9.47 -11.41 13.40
N ALA A 290 -10.32 -10.37 13.48
CA ALA A 290 -9.87 -9.02 13.84
C ALA A 290 -9.21 -9.00 15.23
N GLY A 291 -9.83 -9.63 16.23
CA GLY A 291 -9.26 -9.76 17.57
C GLY A 291 -7.89 -10.44 17.55
N ALA A 292 -7.77 -11.58 16.86
CA ALA A 292 -6.52 -12.33 16.78
C ALA A 292 -5.39 -11.52 16.10
N LEU A 293 -5.67 -10.85 14.99
CA LEU A 293 -4.70 -10.00 14.29
C LEU A 293 -4.19 -8.87 15.17
N LEU A 294 -5.10 -8.16 15.87
CA LEU A 294 -4.72 -7.03 16.71
C LEU A 294 -3.97 -7.46 17.98
N ASP A 295 -4.34 -8.58 18.59
CA ASP A 295 -3.63 -9.15 19.75
C ASP A 295 -2.19 -9.57 19.40
N ALA A 296 -1.95 -9.89 18.11
CA ALA A 296 -0.63 -10.25 17.58
C ALA A 296 0.14 -9.07 16.94
N ASP A 297 -0.38 -7.84 17.03
CA ASP A 297 0.18 -6.62 16.41
C ASP A 297 0.32 -6.73 14.87
N VAL A 298 -0.57 -7.48 14.21
CA VAL A 298 -0.62 -7.61 12.76
C VAL A 298 -1.46 -6.47 12.17
N THR A 299 -0.93 -5.78 11.17
CA THR A 299 -1.66 -4.68 10.51
C THR A 299 -2.69 -5.24 9.53
N PRO A 300 -4.00 -4.97 9.69
CA PRO A 300 -5.00 -5.30 8.69
C PRO A 300 -4.85 -4.37 7.48
N VAL A 301 -4.87 -4.92 6.27
CA VAL A 301 -4.82 -4.17 5.00
C VAL A 301 -6.05 -4.50 4.17
N MET A 302 -6.83 -3.50 3.79
CA MET A 302 -8.03 -3.65 2.99
C MET A 302 -7.83 -3.06 1.59
N LEU A 303 -8.37 -3.74 0.59
CA LEU A 303 -8.11 -3.51 -0.83
C LEU A 303 -9.41 -3.21 -1.59
N PRO A 304 -10.06 -2.04 -1.35
CA PRO A 304 -11.38 -1.77 -1.89
C PRO A 304 -11.42 -1.69 -3.42
N GLY A 305 -10.27 -1.43 -4.06
CA GLY A 305 -10.17 -1.42 -5.53
C GLY A 305 -10.45 -2.78 -6.16
N THR A 306 -10.02 -3.86 -5.52
CA THR A 306 -10.24 -5.24 -5.97
C THR A 306 -11.71 -5.62 -5.87
N ALA A 307 -12.35 -5.38 -4.73
CA ALA A 307 -13.79 -5.61 -4.56
C ALA A 307 -14.61 -4.82 -5.60
N PHE A 308 -14.26 -3.54 -5.83
CA PHE A 308 -14.90 -2.71 -6.85
C PHE A 308 -14.73 -3.30 -8.27
N GLY A 309 -13.52 -3.71 -8.65
CA GLY A 309 -13.20 -4.27 -9.98
C GLY A 309 -13.86 -5.62 -10.24
N LEU A 310 -14.07 -6.40 -9.19
CA LEU A 310 -14.76 -7.70 -9.25
C LEU A 310 -16.27 -7.59 -9.15
N GLY A 311 -16.80 -6.46 -8.64
CA GLY A 311 -18.22 -6.29 -8.34
C GLY A 311 -18.67 -7.07 -7.09
N GLU A 312 -17.75 -7.32 -6.17
CA GLU A 312 -17.95 -8.03 -4.92
C GLU A 312 -18.30 -7.07 -3.75
N ALA A 313 -18.71 -7.64 -2.62
CA ALA A 313 -18.88 -6.87 -1.40
C ALA A 313 -17.53 -6.36 -0.89
N TYR A 314 -17.53 -5.17 -0.28
CA TYR A 314 -16.33 -4.64 0.36
C TYR A 314 -16.05 -5.32 1.70
N ALA A 315 -14.79 -5.35 2.11
CA ALA A 315 -14.40 -5.75 3.45
C ALA A 315 -15.06 -4.84 4.51
N ASP A 316 -15.42 -5.41 5.65
CA ASP A 316 -16.02 -4.67 6.76
C ASP A 316 -14.91 -4.13 7.69
N PRO A 317 -14.72 -2.81 7.82
CA PRO A 317 -13.71 -2.24 8.71
C PRO A 317 -14.16 -2.17 10.18
N GLU A 318 -15.47 -2.31 10.48
CA GLU A 318 -16.03 -2.13 11.83
C GLU A 318 -15.37 -3.00 12.89
N PRO A 319 -15.06 -4.30 12.65
CA PRO A 319 -14.39 -5.13 13.66
C PRO A 319 -13.05 -4.57 14.14
N PHE A 320 -12.36 -3.79 13.30
CA PHE A 320 -11.11 -3.11 13.64
C PHE A 320 -11.36 -1.72 14.24
N LEU A 321 -12.27 -0.95 13.65
CA LEU A 321 -12.61 0.40 14.11
C LEU A 321 -13.19 0.40 15.52
N ASP A 322 -14.03 -0.59 15.86
CA ASP A 322 -14.60 -0.78 17.20
C ASP A 322 -13.51 -1.05 18.26
N ARG A 323 -12.33 -1.51 17.83
CA ARG A 323 -11.13 -1.70 18.66
C ARG A 323 -10.14 -0.54 18.56
N ASN A 324 -10.57 0.60 18.00
CA ASN A 324 -9.79 1.82 17.81
C ASN A 324 -8.55 1.61 16.91
N VAL A 325 -8.61 0.66 15.99
CA VAL A 325 -7.56 0.45 14.99
C VAL A 325 -8.10 0.74 13.60
N VAL A 326 -7.52 1.72 12.93
CA VAL A 326 -7.81 2.02 11.53
C VAL A 326 -7.06 1.02 10.66
N PRO A 327 -7.72 0.27 9.75
CA PRO A 327 -7.04 -0.57 8.77
C PRO A 327 -6.19 0.26 7.80
N ALA A 328 -5.10 -0.32 7.30
CA ALA A 328 -4.42 0.22 6.14
C ALA A 328 -5.29 0.05 4.89
N ILE A 329 -5.21 1.00 3.97
CA ILE A 329 -5.87 0.96 2.67
C ILE A 329 -4.80 0.94 1.60
N ALA A 330 -4.84 -0.03 0.70
CA ALA A 330 -3.90 -0.16 -0.39
C ALA A 330 -4.63 -0.34 -1.73
N THR A 331 -3.89 -0.27 -2.84
CA THR A 331 -4.50 -0.26 -4.16
C THR A 331 -4.77 -1.64 -4.72
N ASP A 332 -3.97 -2.63 -4.35
CA ASP A 332 -3.88 -3.90 -5.07
C ASP A 332 -3.70 -3.70 -6.59
N PHE A 333 -2.86 -2.74 -6.95
CA PHE A 333 -2.59 -2.44 -8.36
C PHE A 333 -2.02 -3.66 -9.06
N ASN A 334 -2.81 -4.27 -9.93
CA ASN A 334 -2.49 -5.49 -10.66
C ASN A 334 -3.21 -5.54 -12.03
N PRO A 335 -2.96 -6.53 -12.90
CA PRO A 335 -3.60 -6.62 -14.22
C PRO A 335 -5.13 -6.77 -14.19
N ASN A 336 -5.70 -7.26 -13.08
CA ASN A 336 -7.14 -7.43 -12.91
C ASN A 336 -7.81 -6.24 -12.20
N CYS A 337 -7.01 -5.48 -11.42
CA CYS A 337 -7.39 -4.25 -10.72
C CYS A 337 -6.40 -3.14 -11.10
N TYR A 338 -6.56 -2.53 -12.27
CA TYR A 338 -5.67 -1.48 -12.75
C TYR A 338 -6.04 -0.13 -12.09
N ALA A 339 -5.76 0.00 -10.80
CA ALA A 339 -6.15 1.16 -9.98
C ALA A 339 -4.95 1.72 -9.18
N PRO A 340 -4.03 2.47 -9.79
CA PRO A 340 -2.78 2.90 -9.17
C PRO A 340 -2.93 4.11 -8.21
N SER A 341 -4.14 4.53 -7.89
CA SER A 341 -4.42 5.74 -7.12
C SER A 341 -4.91 5.42 -5.71
N LEU A 342 -4.08 5.69 -4.70
CA LEU A 342 -4.50 5.62 -3.30
C LEU A 342 -5.62 6.62 -2.96
N GLY A 343 -5.68 7.77 -3.62
CA GLY A 343 -6.82 8.70 -3.48
C GLY A 343 -8.15 8.08 -3.94
N PHE A 344 -8.12 7.24 -4.98
CA PHE A 344 -9.30 6.48 -5.41
C PHE A 344 -9.62 5.35 -4.42
N ALA A 345 -8.62 4.60 -3.94
CA ALA A 345 -8.82 3.58 -2.91
C ALA A 345 -9.42 4.19 -1.61
N ALA A 346 -8.94 5.36 -1.18
CA ALA A 346 -9.50 6.11 -0.06
C ALA A 346 -10.97 6.53 -0.30
N THR A 347 -11.31 6.94 -1.52
CA THR A 347 -12.72 7.23 -1.90
C THR A 347 -13.59 5.99 -1.76
N LEU A 348 -13.13 4.83 -2.24
CA LEU A 348 -13.86 3.57 -2.13
C LEU A 348 -13.98 3.12 -0.66
N ALA A 349 -12.95 3.32 0.16
CA ALA A 349 -13.01 3.07 1.59
C ALA A 349 -14.10 3.91 2.27
N CYS A 350 -14.25 5.19 1.90
CA CYS A 350 -15.33 6.03 2.42
C CYS A 350 -16.71 5.60 1.90
N VAL A 351 -16.87 5.46 0.58
CA VAL A 351 -18.19 5.25 -0.04
C VAL A 351 -18.66 3.80 0.08
N GLY A 352 -17.72 2.85 -0.07
CA GLY A 352 -18.02 1.42 -0.09
C GLY A 352 -17.94 0.74 1.27
N MET A 353 -16.99 1.18 2.13
CA MET A 353 -16.73 0.54 3.41
C MET A 353 -17.23 1.37 4.61
N GLY A 354 -17.70 2.62 4.39
CA GLY A 354 -18.25 3.47 5.45
C GLY A 354 -17.19 4.14 6.35
N MET A 355 -15.91 4.14 5.95
CA MET A 355 -14.86 4.84 6.66
C MET A 355 -15.03 6.36 6.54
N THR A 356 -14.62 7.09 7.56
CA THR A 356 -14.54 8.56 7.49
C THR A 356 -13.35 9.00 6.63
N PRO A 357 -13.35 10.25 6.10
CA PRO A 357 -12.19 10.78 5.39
C PRO A 357 -10.89 10.76 6.21
N ALA A 358 -10.97 10.97 7.53
CA ALA A 358 -9.82 10.93 8.42
C ALA A 358 -9.25 9.50 8.55
N GLU A 359 -10.11 8.49 8.71
CA GLU A 359 -9.72 7.08 8.74
C GLU A 359 -9.08 6.68 7.40
N ALA A 360 -9.68 7.08 6.27
CA ALA A 360 -9.14 6.77 4.94
C ALA A 360 -7.76 7.40 4.71
N VAL A 361 -7.55 8.66 5.13
CA VAL A 361 -6.24 9.34 5.06
C VAL A 361 -5.20 8.62 5.93
N LEU A 362 -5.55 8.23 7.16
CA LEU A 362 -4.65 7.42 7.99
C LEU A 362 -4.36 6.06 7.34
N GLY A 363 -5.37 5.45 6.72
CA GLY A 363 -5.25 4.16 6.03
C GLY A 363 -4.21 4.18 4.92
N ILE A 364 -4.20 5.23 4.08
CA ILE A 364 -3.26 5.37 2.95
C ILE A 364 -1.93 6.03 3.32
N THR A 365 -1.70 6.36 4.58
CA THR A 365 -0.47 7.03 5.05
C THR A 365 0.19 6.23 6.17
N GLN A 366 0.01 6.60 7.42
CA GLN A 366 0.66 6.00 8.58
C GLN A 366 0.33 4.50 8.74
N ARG A 367 -0.91 4.07 8.42
CA ARG A 367 -1.28 2.65 8.52
C ARG A 367 -0.67 1.82 7.42
N GLY A 368 -0.57 2.36 6.19
CA GLY A 368 0.21 1.73 5.12
C GLY A 368 1.69 1.58 5.51
N ALA A 369 2.29 2.60 6.15
CA ALA A 369 3.66 2.52 6.66
C ALA A 369 3.82 1.44 7.75
N ALA A 370 2.82 1.29 8.64
CA ALA A 370 2.83 0.23 9.66
C ALA A 370 2.81 -1.17 9.02
N ALA A 371 1.99 -1.40 7.98
CA ALA A 371 1.93 -2.67 7.24
C ALA A 371 3.26 -3.06 6.56
N LEU A 372 4.16 -2.09 6.39
CA LEU A 372 5.50 -2.27 5.82
C LEU A 372 6.61 -2.20 6.89
N ASN A 373 6.27 -2.27 8.17
CA ASN A 373 7.22 -2.17 9.29
C ASN A 373 8.10 -0.90 9.23
N ARG A 374 7.56 0.21 8.68
CA ARG A 374 8.27 1.49 8.60
C ARG A 374 8.17 2.23 9.94
N THR A 375 9.23 2.19 10.72
CA THR A 375 9.31 2.79 12.08
C THR A 375 9.92 4.19 12.09
N ASN A 376 10.33 4.71 10.93
CA ASN A 376 11.01 6.00 10.78
C ASN A 376 10.06 7.20 10.68
N GLY A 377 8.77 7.05 10.98
CA GLY A 377 7.75 8.10 10.88
C GLY A 377 7.17 8.29 9.47
N ALA A 378 7.45 7.39 8.51
CA ALA A 378 6.83 7.43 7.19
C ALA A 378 5.31 7.49 7.29
N GLY A 379 4.65 8.22 6.38
CA GLY A 379 3.21 8.48 6.43
C GLY A 379 2.79 9.52 7.47
N THR A 380 3.76 10.29 8.04
CA THR A 380 3.49 11.43 8.94
C THR A 380 4.35 12.63 8.57
N LEU A 381 3.96 13.83 9.05
CA LEU A 381 4.77 15.06 9.00
C LEU A 381 5.26 15.45 10.39
N ARG A 382 5.49 14.50 11.29
CA ARG A 382 6.08 14.75 12.60
C ARG A 382 7.56 15.07 12.47
N GLU A 383 8.10 15.85 13.43
CA GLU A 383 9.53 16.14 13.48
C GLU A 383 10.36 14.85 13.47
N GLY A 384 11.35 14.78 12.59
CA GLY A 384 12.20 13.62 12.35
C GLY A 384 11.67 12.61 11.32
N ALA A 385 10.41 12.69 10.91
CA ALA A 385 9.86 11.85 9.84
C ALA A 385 10.49 12.18 8.46
N PRO A 386 10.47 11.28 7.48
CA PRO A 386 10.87 11.61 6.11
C PRO A 386 10.12 12.84 5.58
N GLY A 387 10.81 13.68 4.83
CA GLY A 387 10.24 14.89 4.20
C GLY A 387 9.40 14.56 2.97
N ASP A 388 8.51 13.58 3.10
CA ASP A 388 7.63 13.06 2.06
C ASP A 388 6.25 13.66 2.23
N LEU A 389 5.79 14.43 1.26
CA LEU A 389 4.49 15.09 1.35
C LEU A 389 3.81 15.29 -0.01
N VAL A 390 2.50 15.51 0.07
CA VAL A 390 1.64 15.84 -1.07
C VAL A 390 0.93 17.14 -0.81
N VAL A 391 1.08 18.12 -1.71
CA VAL A 391 0.21 19.30 -1.76
C VAL A 391 -0.99 18.94 -2.63
N LEU A 392 -2.19 19.00 -2.06
CA LEU A 392 -3.43 18.76 -2.81
C LEU A 392 -3.80 19.97 -3.68
N GLY A 393 -4.70 19.78 -4.64
CA GLY A 393 -5.32 20.87 -5.40
C GLY A 393 -6.42 21.63 -4.65
N GLU A 394 -6.71 21.27 -3.40
CA GLU A 394 -7.86 21.69 -2.61
C GLU A 394 -7.45 22.07 -1.17
N PRO A 395 -8.25 22.90 -0.46
CA PRO A 395 -7.84 23.47 0.83
C PRO A 395 -7.94 22.52 2.04
N SER A 396 -8.59 21.37 1.93
CA SER A 396 -8.74 20.41 3.03
C SER A 396 -8.56 18.97 2.56
N TYR A 397 -8.06 18.11 3.46
CA TYR A 397 -7.89 16.68 3.21
C TYR A 397 -9.21 15.95 2.86
N THR A 398 -10.34 16.45 3.33
CA THR A 398 -11.66 15.86 3.05
C THR A 398 -11.99 15.83 1.56
N HIS A 399 -11.42 16.75 0.79
CA HIS A 399 -11.59 16.78 -0.67
C HIS A 399 -10.95 15.56 -1.36
N LEU A 400 -9.94 14.93 -0.76
CA LEU A 400 -9.29 13.77 -1.35
C LEU A 400 -10.28 12.63 -1.63
N THR A 401 -11.25 12.43 -0.75
CA THR A 401 -12.28 11.39 -0.87
C THR A 401 -13.57 11.89 -1.50
N TYR A 402 -13.81 13.23 -1.48
CA TYR A 402 -15.00 13.85 -2.03
C TYR A 402 -14.90 14.12 -3.54
N ASN A 403 -13.74 14.59 -4.03
CA ASN A 403 -13.51 14.93 -5.43
C ASN A 403 -13.04 13.69 -6.22
N PHE A 404 -13.81 12.61 -6.20
CA PHE A 404 -13.44 11.37 -6.89
C PHE A 404 -13.41 11.53 -8.42
N GLY A 405 -12.55 10.75 -9.08
CA GLY A 405 -12.39 10.75 -10.53
C GLY A 405 -11.41 11.80 -11.06
N VAL A 406 -10.75 12.56 -10.19
CA VAL A 406 -9.69 13.51 -10.53
C VAL A 406 -8.44 13.25 -9.70
N ASN A 407 -7.26 13.52 -10.27
CA ASN A 407 -6.02 13.50 -9.50
C ASN A 407 -5.87 14.84 -8.74
N LEU A 408 -5.88 14.78 -7.42
CA LEU A 408 -5.72 15.96 -6.57
C LEU A 408 -4.27 16.21 -6.13
N ALA A 409 -3.33 15.27 -6.33
CA ALA A 409 -1.92 15.50 -6.04
C ALA A 409 -1.34 16.53 -7.03
N LYS A 410 -1.09 17.76 -6.55
CA LYS A 410 -0.52 18.85 -7.34
C LYS A 410 0.99 18.86 -7.29
N THR A 411 1.56 18.72 -6.11
CA THR A 411 3.00 18.63 -5.90
C THR A 411 3.27 17.44 -5.01
N VAL A 412 4.14 16.57 -5.44
CA VAL A 412 4.61 15.42 -4.64
C VAL A 412 6.08 15.66 -4.31
N MET A 413 6.42 15.51 -3.05
CA MET A 413 7.78 15.68 -2.57
C MET A 413 8.28 14.41 -1.90
N LYS A 414 9.52 14.08 -2.17
CA LYS A 414 10.25 12.99 -1.56
C LYS A 414 11.52 13.51 -0.90
N ASN A 415 11.71 13.24 0.41
CA ASN A 415 12.85 13.74 1.17
C ASN A 415 13.10 15.26 0.99
N GLY A 416 12.03 16.04 0.85
CA GLY A 416 12.10 17.49 0.66
C GLY A 416 12.43 17.96 -0.76
N ALA A 417 12.56 17.07 -1.73
CA ALA A 417 12.70 17.40 -3.15
C ALA A 417 11.37 17.22 -3.88
N VAL A 418 11.02 18.12 -4.81
CA VAL A 418 9.86 17.96 -5.69
C VAL A 418 10.16 16.87 -6.71
N VAL A 419 9.31 15.85 -6.76
CA VAL A 419 9.44 14.68 -7.64
C VAL A 419 8.32 14.58 -8.68
N SER A 420 7.18 15.26 -8.44
CA SER A 420 6.09 15.37 -9.42
C SER A 420 5.33 16.67 -9.23
N GLU A 421 4.94 17.30 -10.34
CA GLU A 421 4.02 18.45 -10.40
C GLU A 421 3.00 18.24 -11.52
N THR A 422 1.69 18.55 -11.24
CA THR A 422 0.58 18.37 -12.19
C THR A 422 -0.29 19.61 -12.34
#